data_6d79daf6ee963f30c3c71a1892db7dd9
#
_entry.id   6d79daf6ee963f30c3c71a1892db7dd9
#
_cell.length_a   1.000
_cell.length_b   1.000
_cell.length_c   1.000
_cell.angle_alpha   90.00
_cell.angle_beta   90.00
_cell.angle_gamma   90.00
#
_symmetry.space_group_name_H-M   'P 1'
#
loop_
_entity.id
_entity.type
_entity.pdbx_description
1 polymer ?
#
loop_
_entity_poly.entity_id
_entity_poly.type
_entity_poly.pdbx_seq_one_letter_code
_entity_poly.pdbx_strand_id
1 'polypeptide(L)'
;MGYERSRKTAGFLLVKRVKSADENLFMTDESPNPGTNPPAVNSSAGAPTDAVTPANPNEPAVPQAASKPPALDLGPGVGINVTQDMATPERNLPPAKILLIALAGLAVVLAIYGFLGRAKPQGAGSVDNVAAIEIPNQNAMLVAVTVTVHNSGEKPLWIHSIQGKLKMPDKKEYSDVAASAVDFARYFEAFPSLKQNSLPTLMPETKILPGSEAKGTVIVSFPVKQDEFDKRQSLSVSIQPYDQPLPVVLTK
;
A
#
# COMPACT_ATOMS: atom_id res chain seq x y z
N MET A 1 48.52 39.64 38.58
CA MET A 1 48.66 40.44 37.37
C MET A 1 48.06 39.63 36.24
N GLY A 2 47.02 40.02 35.57
CA GLY A 2 46.24 41.23 35.41
C GLY A 2 44.86 40.83 34.84
N TYR A 3 43.93 41.54 35.29
CA TYR A 3 42.54 41.63 34.88
C TYR A 3 42.39 42.08 33.43
N GLU A 4 41.45 41.50 32.65
CA GLU A 4 40.64 42.39 31.80
C GLU A 4 39.25 41.80 31.50
N ARG A 5 38.26 42.51 32.03
CA ARG A 5 36.84 42.42 31.72
C ARG A 5 36.58 43.13 30.39
N SER A 6 35.92 42.51 29.46
CA SER A 6 35.24 43.23 28.39
C SER A 6 33.73 42.97 28.42
N ARG A 7 33.04 43.98 28.90
CA ARG A 7 31.57 44.18 28.75
C ARG A 7 31.34 44.75 27.35
N LYS A 8 30.46 44.19 26.57
CA LYS A 8 29.75 44.89 25.48
C LYS A 8 28.27 44.51 25.53
N THR A 9 27.50 45.37 26.10
CA THR A 9 26.55 46.35 25.57
C THR A 9 25.37 45.71 24.80
N ALA A 10 24.24 45.75 25.53
CA ALA A 10 22.88 45.53 25.07
C ALA A 10 22.52 46.52 23.93
N GLY A 11 22.15 46.00 22.80
CA GLY A 11 21.49 46.76 21.73
C GLY A 11 19.98 46.49 21.77
N PHE A 12 19.29 47.44 22.37
CA PHE A 12 17.82 47.52 22.42
C PHE A 12 17.39 48.06 21.04
N LEU A 13 16.79 47.21 20.20
CA LEU A 13 16.20 47.66 18.95
C LEU A 13 14.68 47.70 19.09
N LEU A 14 14.23 48.91 19.23
CA LEU A 14 12.83 49.38 19.25
C LEU A 14 12.19 49.11 17.90
N VAL A 15 11.31 48.14 17.78
CA VAL A 15 10.51 47.95 16.59
C VAL A 15 9.18 48.68 16.75
N LYS A 16 9.05 49.64 15.89
CA LYS A 16 7.95 50.57 15.65
C LYS A 16 6.66 49.81 15.30
N ARG A 17 5.66 50.09 16.10
CA ARG A 17 4.25 49.69 15.91
C ARG A 17 3.67 50.43 14.72
N VAL A 18 3.37 49.78 13.65
CA VAL A 18 2.54 50.31 12.56
C VAL A 18 1.11 49.90 12.82
N LYS A 19 0.31 50.89 13.15
CA LYS A 19 -1.14 50.85 13.27
C LYS A 19 -1.68 51.23 11.87
N SER A 20 -2.33 50.31 11.19
CA SER A 20 -3.17 50.67 10.04
C SER A 20 -4.56 50.12 10.29
N ALA A 21 -5.45 51.04 10.49
CA ALA A 21 -6.86 50.86 10.41
C ALA A 21 -7.25 50.99 8.95
N ASP A 22 -8.03 50.05 8.44
CA ASP A 22 -9.04 50.38 7.43
C ASP A 22 -10.23 49.41 7.58
N GLU A 23 -11.29 49.99 8.07
CA GLU A 23 -12.65 49.50 7.94
C GLU A 23 -13.00 49.46 6.44
N ASN A 24 -13.53 48.35 5.97
CA ASN A 24 -14.53 48.42 4.91
C ASN A 24 -15.58 47.34 5.08
N LEU A 25 -16.66 47.83 5.58
CA LEU A 25 -18.03 47.36 5.62
C LEU A 25 -18.50 47.02 4.20
N PHE A 26 -18.79 45.74 3.95
CA PHE A 26 -19.75 45.36 2.92
C PHE A 26 -20.61 44.21 3.44
N MET A 27 -21.76 44.60 3.97
CA MET A 27 -22.93 43.74 4.08
C MET A 27 -23.43 43.47 2.67
N THR A 28 -23.51 42.21 2.28
CA THR A 28 -24.52 41.75 1.35
C THR A 28 -25.16 40.51 1.95
N ASP A 29 -26.34 40.79 2.43
CA ASP A 29 -27.40 39.88 2.80
C ASP A 29 -27.85 39.16 1.50
N GLU A 30 -27.66 37.86 1.40
CA GLU A 30 -28.33 37.05 0.42
C GLU A 30 -28.81 35.73 1.02
N SER A 31 -30.12 35.75 1.21
CA SER A 31 -31.01 34.71 1.72
C SER A 31 -30.81 33.34 1.05
N PRO A 32 -30.90 32.24 1.80
CA PRO A 32 -30.84 30.90 1.23
C PRO A 32 -32.15 30.55 0.55
N ASN A 33 -32.06 30.15 -0.71
CA ASN A 33 -33.15 29.56 -1.48
C ASN A 33 -33.36 28.07 -1.05
N PRO A 34 -34.53 27.72 -0.52
CA PRO A 34 -34.86 26.33 -0.24
C PRO A 34 -35.63 25.73 -1.43
N GLY A 35 -35.02 24.81 -2.12
CA GLY A 35 -35.81 24.03 -3.06
C GLY A 35 -35.05 23.44 -4.22
N THR A 36 -34.53 22.25 -4.03
CA THR A 36 -34.59 21.22 -5.07
C THR A 36 -34.40 19.85 -4.42
N ASN A 37 -35.52 19.12 -4.27
CA ASN A 37 -35.53 17.71 -3.91
C ASN A 37 -34.87 16.89 -5.04
N PRO A 38 -34.02 15.90 -4.71
CA PRO A 38 -33.64 14.89 -5.68
C PRO A 38 -34.82 13.91 -5.93
N PRO A 39 -34.99 13.42 -7.15
CA PRO A 39 -36.08 12.48 -7.46
C PRO A 39 -35.87 11.15 -6.76
N ALA A 40 -36.94 10.65 -6.20
CA ALA A 40 -37.07 9.33 -5.62
C ALA A 40 -36.75 8.25 -6.67
N VAL A 41 -35.73 7.43 -6.39
CA VAL A 41 -35.47 6.22 -7.16
C VAL A 41 -36.43 5.14 -6.64
N ASN A 42 -37.37 4.77 -7.50
CA ASN A 42 -38.32 3.68 -7.34
C ASN A 42 -37.54 2.35 -7.20
N SER A 43 -37.60 1.76 -6.01
CA SER A 43 -37.28 0.34 -5.80
C SER A 43 -38.46 -0.50 -6.31
N SER A 44 -38.33 -1.02 -7.50
CA SER A 44 -39.17 -2.08 -8.01
C SER A 44 -38.56 -3.42 -7.61
N ALA A 45 -39.21 -4.06 -6.64
CA ALA A 45 -38.97 -5.46 -6.30
C ALA A 45 -39.52 -6.32 -7.45
N GLY A 46 -38.64 -6.94 -8.23
CA GLY A 46 -38.94 -7.98 -9.20
C GLY A 46 -38.73 -9.36 -8.57
N ALA A 47 -39.81 -10.11 -8.41
CA ALA A 47 -39.85 -11.51 -8.00
C ALA A 47 -39.07 -12.41 -8.99
N PRO A 48 -38.56 -13.57 -8.56
CA PRO A 48 -37.88 -14.51 -9.44
C PRO A 48 -38.92 -15.28 -10.27
N THR A 49 -38.80 -15.14 -11.57
CA THR A 49 -39.55 -15.95 -12.53
C THR A 49 -38.75 -17.22 -12.78
N ASP A 50 -39.39 -18.36 -12.54
CA ASP A 50 -38.97 -19.71 -12.88
C ASP A 50 -38.60 -19.79 -14.36
N ALA A 51 -37.32 -19.96 -14.66
CA ALA A 51 -36.83 -20.26 -16.01
C ALA A 51 -36.99 -21.76 -16.25
N VAL A 52 -38.02 -22.09 -17.01
CA VAL A 52 -38.23 -23.38 -17.62
C VAL A 52 -37.09 -23.68 -18.57
N THR A 53 -36.33 -24.72 -18.30
CA THR A 53 -35.29 -25.28 -19.16
C THR A 53 -35.93 -25.86 -20.41
N PRO A 54 -35.59 -25.42 -21.63
CA PRO A 54 -36.07 -26.09 -22.84
C PRO A 54 -35.37 -27.44 -23.02
N ALA A 55 -36.18 -28.48 -23.16
CA ALA A 55 -35.76 -29.83 -23.48
C ALA A 55 -34.97 -29.87 -24.80
N ASN A 56 -33.81 -30.48 -24.74
CA ASN A 56 -32.96 -30.78 -25.90
C ASN A 56 -33.59 -31.92 -26.74
N PRO A 57 -33.98 -31.70 -28.01
CA PRO A 57 -34.66 -32.70 -28.83
C PRO A 57 -33.75 -33.70 -29.56
N ASN A 58 -32.51 -33.94 -29.06
CA ASN A 58 -31.61 -34.89 -29.70
C ASN A 58 -31.06 -35.96 -28.75
N GLU A 59 -31.96 -36.64 -28.08
CA GLU A 59 -31.64 -37.93 -27.44
C GLU A 59 -31.98 -39.06 -28.43
N PRO A 60 -30.98 -39.75 -29.00
CA PRO A 60 -31.28 -40.89 -29.84
C PRO A 60 -31.78 -42.04 -28.98
N ALA A 61 -32.97 -42.51 -29.33
CA ALA A 61 -33.63 -43.68 -28.74
C ALA A 61 -32.71 -44.91 -28.77
N VAL A 62 -32.45 -45.46 -27.61
CA VAL A 62 -31.78 -46.75 -27.44
C VAL A 62 -32.72 -47.87 -27.92
N PRO A 63 -32.39 -48.65 -28.98
CA PRO A 63 -33.17 -49.83 -29.29
C PRO A 63 -32.88 -50.93 -28.28
N GLN A 64 -33.82 -51.25 -27.44
CA GLN A 64 -33.87 -52.50 -26.73
C GLN A 64 -34.10 -53.63 -27.75
N ALA A 65 -33.07 -54.37 -28.05
CA ALA A 65 -33.19 -55.67 -28.67
C ALA A 65 -32.35 -56.68 -27.88
N ALA A 66 -33.03 -57.35 -26.99
CA ALA A 66 -32.54 -58.57 -26.40
C ALA A 66 -32.40 -59.64 -27.48
N SER A 67 -31.19 -59.85 -27.93
CA SER A 67 -30.83 -61.07 -28.61
C SER A 67 -29.77 -61.79 -27.79
N LYS A 68 -30.22 -62.86 -27.14
CA LYS A 68 -29.44 -63.87 -26.46
C LYS A 68 -28.33 -64.33 -27.44
N PRO A 69 -27.05 -64.23 -27.09
CA PRO A 69 -25.97 -64.75 -27.92
C PRO A 69 -26.08 -66.29 -27.96
N PRO A 70 -25.81 -66.90 -29.10
CA PRO A 70 -25.74 -68.37 -29.21
C PRO A 70 -24.61 -68.86 -28.31
N ALA A 71 -24.89 -69.94 -27.58
CA ALA A 71 -23.89 -70.63 -26.79
C ALA A 71 -22.81 -71.14 -27.74
N LEU A 72 -21.62 -70.60 -27.71
CA LEU A 72 -20.43 -71.13 -28.31
C LEU A 72 -20.03 -72.38 -27.50
N ASP A 73 -20.24 -73.52 -28.12
CA ASP A 73 -19.72 -74.79 -27.65
C ASP A 73 -18.21 -74.75 -27.70
N LEU A 74 -17.56 -74.40 -26.63
CA LEU A 74 -16.13 -74.46 -26.50
C LEU A 74 -15.73 -75.88 -26.14
N GLY A 75 -15.32 -76.62 -27.17
CA GLY A 75 -14.76 -77.96 -27.03
C GLY A 75 -13.66 -78.01 -25.93
N PRO A 76 -13.50 -79.16 -25.29
CA PRO A 76 -12.56 -79.34 -24.20
C PRO A 76 -11.13 -79.25 -24.66
N GLY A 77 -10.46 -78.17 -24.39
CA GLY A 77 -9.00 -78.13 -24.59
C GLY A 77 -8.30 -76.78 -24.86
N VAL A 78 -9.03 -75.65 -24.97
CA VAL A 78 -8.32 -74.40 -25.10
C VAL A 78 -8.33 -73.67 -23.74
N GLY A 79 -7.35 -74.03 -22.90
CA GLY A 79 -7.07 -73.27 -21.71
C GLY A 79 -6.55 -71.88 -22.07
N ILE A 80 -7.48 -70.91 -22.18
CA ILE A 80 -7.10 -69.51 -22.30
C ILE A 80 -6.47 -69.13 -20.95
N ASN A 81 -5.16 -69.02 -20.96
CA ASN A 81 -4.39 -68.61 -19.76
C ASN A 81 -4.55 -67.09 -19.62
N VAL A 82 -5.69 -66.64 -19.06
CA VAL A 82 -6.02 -65.25 -18.87
C VAL A 82 -5.09 -64.53 -17.90
N THR A 83 -4.25 -65.30 -17.21
CA THR A 83 -3.29 -64.77 -16.22
C THR A 83 -1.99 -64.26 -16.84
N GLN A 84 -1.73 -64.49 -18.14
CA GLN A 84 -0.49 -64.05 -18.74
C GLN A 84 -0.56 -62.64 -19.41
N ASP A 85 -1.77 -62.14 -19.65
CA ASP A 85 -1.95 -60.83 -20.28
C ASP A 85 -2.04 -59.63 -19.28
N MET A 86 -2.00 -59.91 -17.98
CA MET A 86 -1.81 -58.85 -17.01
C MET A 86 -0.33 -58.69 -16.64
N ALA A 87 0.54 -58.65 -17.60
CA ALA A 87 1.87 -58.13 -17.43
C ALA A 87 1.69 -56.67 -16.95
N THR A 88 1.94 -56.45 -15.67
CA THR A 88 2.03 -55.09 -15.13
C THR A 88 2.91 -54.27 -16.05
N PRO A 89 2.37 -53.19 -16.66
CA PRO A 89 3.18 -52.36 -17.51
C PRO A 89 4.41 -51.94 -16.71
N GLU A 90 5.58 -52.44 -17.12
CA GLU A 90 6.84 -51.96 -16.55
C GLU A 90 6.85 -50.44 -16.73
N ARG A 91 6.54 -49.73 -15.70
CA ARG A 91 6.67 -48.27 -15.68
C ARG A 91 8.17 -47.99 -15.80
N ASN A 92 8.61 -47.68 -17.02
CA ASN A 92 9.94 -47.14 -17.30
C ASN A 92 10.04 -45.74 -16.67
N LEU A 93 9.97 -45.69 -15.36
CA LEU A 93 10.23 -44.46 -14.62
C LEU A 93 11.75 -44.24 -14.67
N PRO A 94 12.19 -43.05 -15.07
CA PRO A 94 13.61 -42.72 -15.02
C PRO A 94 14.14 -42.95 -13.62
N PRO A 95 15.39 -43.42 -13.47
CA PRO A 95 15.96 -43.70 -12.13
C PRO A 95 15.81 -42.45 -11.26
N ALA A 96 15.39 -42.66 -10.00
CA ALA A 96 15.04 -41.59 -9.06
C ALA A 96 16.12 -40.49 -8.93
N LYS A 97 17.38 -40.84 -9.16
CA LYS A 97 18.51 -39.90 -9.21
C LYS A 97 18.36 -38.86 -10.32
N ILE A 98 17.91 -39.29 -11.52
CA ILE A 98 17.70 -38.37 -12.66
C ILE A 98 16.52 -37.45 -12.38
N LEU A 99 15.46 -37.98 -11.76
CA LEU A 99 14.29 -37.18 -11.37
C LEU A 99 14.66 -36.09 -10.34
N LEU A 100 15.48 -36.46 -9.34
CA LEU A 100 15.96 -35.49 -8.34
C LEU A 100 16.84 -34.41 -8.95
N ILE A 101 17.74 -34.76 -9.89
CA ILE A 101 18.59 -33.77 -10.57
C ILE A 101 17.74 -32.84 -11.43
N ALA A 102 16.74 -33.35 -12.16
CA ALA A 102 15.82 -32.54 -12.94
C ALA A 102 14.99 -31.58 -12.05
N LEU A 103 14.50 -32.07 -10.91
CA LEU A 103 13.75 -31.26 -9.94
C LEU A 103 14.64 -30.16 -9.32
N ALA A 104 15.87 -30.51 -8.97
CA ALA A 104 16.85 -29.54 -8.44
C ALA A 104 17.18 -28.46 -9.50
N GLY A 105 17.39 -28.88 -10.76
CA GLY A 105 17.61 -27.94 -11.86
C GLY A 105 16.42 -26.99 -12.07
N LEU A 106 15.19 -27.52 -12.05
CA LEU A 106 13.97 -26.70 -12.13
C LEU A 106 13.87 -25.72 -10.96
N ALA A 107 14.16 -26.17 -9.73
CA ALA A 107 14.13 -25.29 -8.55
C ALA A 107 15.14 -24.14 -8.66
N VAL A 108 16.34 -24.40 -9.17
CA VAL A 108 17.37 -23.37 -9.41
C VAL A 108 16.89 -22.36 -10.45
N VAL A 109 16.31 -22.82 -11.55
CA VAL A 109 15.76 -21.95 -12.61
C VAL A 109 14.65 -21.06 -12.04
N LEU A 110 13.72 -21.63 -11.27
CA LEU A 110 12.63 -20.87 -10.64
C LEU A 110 13.18 -19.87 -9.60
N ALA A 111 14.21 -20.24 -8.85
CA ALA A 111 14.87 -19.32 -7.90
C ALA A 111 15.53 -18.14 -8.63
N ILE A 112 16.22 -18.40 -9.76
CA ILE A 112 16.83 -17.36 -10.58
C ILE A 112 15.77 -16.43 -11.16
N TYR A 113 14.70 -16.98 -11.74
CA TYR A 113 13.58 -16.18 -12.24
C TYR A 113 12.90 -15.35 -11.15
N GLY A 114 12.66 -15.95 -9.97
CA GLY A 114 12.11 -15.26 -8.83
C GLY A 114 13.02 -14.15 -8.29
N PHE A 115 14.34 -14.32 -8.37
CA PHE A 115 15.31 -13.31 -7.94
C PHE A 115 15.43 -12.17 -8.94
N LEU A 116 15.50 -12.46 -10.25
CA LEU A 116 15.59 -11.48 -11.34
C LEU A 116 14.29 -10.69 -11.51
N GLY A 117 13.14 -11.34 -11.27
CA GLY A 117 11.82 -10.74 -11.39
C GLY A 117 11.39 -9.90 -10.17
N ARG A 118 12.25 -9.72 -9.15
CA ARG A 118 11.90 -8.88 -8.01
C ARG A 118 11.68 -7.45 -8.47
N ALA A 119 10.47 -6.95 -8.22
CA ALA A 119 10.15 -5.55 -8.45
C ALA A 119 11.12 -4.67 -7.66
N LYS A 120 11.76 -3.72 -8.34
CA LYS A 120 12.59 -2.70 -7.70
C LYS A 120 11.72 -1.48 -7.42
N PRO A 121 11.85 -0.83 -6.25
CA PRO A 121 11.17 0.44 -6.04
C PRO A 121 11.64 1.45 -7.10
N GLN A 122 10.68 2.10 -7.76
CA GLN A 122 10.98 3.09 -8.81
C GLN A 122 11.22 4.49 -8.23
N GLY A 123 11.25 4.61 -6.92
CA GLY A 123 11.52 5.86 -6.23
C GLY A 123 12.60 5.67 -5.18
N ALA A 124 13.37 6.73 -4.98
CA ALA A 124 14.34 6.87 -3.91
C ALA A 124 14.14 8.24 -3.26
N GLY A 125 14.78 8.49 -2.13
CA GLY A 125 14.72 9.80 -1.50
C GLY A 125 15.34 9.82 -0.12
N SER A 126 15.13 10.92 0.59
CA SER A 126 15.70 11.16 1.91
C SER A 126 14.68 11.79 2.86
N VAL A 127 14.94 11.63 4.15
CA VAL A 127 14.29 12.43 5.20
C VAL A 127 15.23 13.61 5.49
N ASP A 128 14.79 14.81 5.14
CA ASP A 128 15.61 16.02 5.23
C ASP A 128 15.55 16.66 6.61
N ASN A 129 14.34 16.76 7.18
CA ASN A 129 14.11 17.35 8.50
C ASN A 129 13.05 16.59 9.30
N VAL A 130 13.20 16.60 10.62
CA VAL A 130 12.21 16.03 11.56
C VAL A 130 12.01 17.03 12.68
N ALA A 131 10.79 17.53 12.84
CA ALA A 131 10.35 18.31 13.98
C ALA A 131 9.32 17.49 14.74
N ALA A 132 9.49 17.32 16.03
CA ALA A 132 8.61 16.53 16.88
C ALA A 132 8.20 17.30 18.12
N ILE A 133 6.96 17.13 18.56
CA ILE A 133 6.43 17.72 19.77
C ILE A 133 5.51 16.72 20.48
N GLU A 134 5.60 16.65 21.79
CA GLU A 134 4.67 15.86 22.60
C GLU A 134 3.34 16.60 22.75
N ILE A 135 2.24 15.89 22.51
CA ILE A 135 0.89 16.45 22.71
C ILE A 135 0.56 16.38 24.20
N PRO A 136 0.31 17.54 24.86
CA PRO A 136 0.01 17.58 26.27
C PRO A 136 -1.17 16.65 26.62
N ASN A 137 -1.01 15.87 27.69
CA ASN A 137 -2.04 14.98 28.27
C ASN A 137 -2.48 13.79 27.37
N GLN A 138 -1.80 13.52 26.25
CA GLN A 138 -2.18 12.40 25.37
C GLN A 138 -1.12 11.29 25.28
N ASN A 139 0.05 11.47 25.90
CA ASN A 139 1.18 10.55 25.74
C ASN A 139 1.45 10.19 24.26
N ALA A 140 1.34 11.16 23.39
CA ALA A 140 1.49 11.01 21.96
C ALA A 140 2.44 12.07 21.42
N MET A 141 3.25 11.68 20.45
CA MET A 141 4.15 12.58 19.70
C MET A 141 3.54 12.93 18.35
N LEU A 142 3.48 14.22 18.07
CA LEU A 142 3.18 14.74 16.74
C LEU A 142 4.50 15.05 16.03
N VAL A 143 4.71 14.47 14.85
CA VAL A 143 5.99 14.54 14.14
C VAL A 143 5.78 15.06 12.73
N ALA A 144 6.41 16.20 12.43
CA ALA A 144 6.47 16.75 11.09
C ALA A 144 7.79 16.30 10.43
N VAL A 145 7.68 15.54 9.34
CA VAL A 145 8.81 14.98 8.60
C VAL A 145 8.86 15.63 7.22
N THR A 146 9.93 16.33 6.92
CA THR A 146 10.19 16.88 5.59
C THR A 146 10.98 15.86 4.79
N VAL A 147 10.50 15.54 3.61
CA VAL A 147 11.07 14.50 2.75
C VAL A 147 11.30 15.01 1.33
N THR A 148 12.31 14.44 0.70
CA THR A 148 12.55 14.55 -0.74
C THR A 148 12.34 13.17 -1.36
N VAL A 149 11.51 13.10 -2.40
CA VAL A 149 11.23 11.88 -3.15
C VAL A 149 11.65 12.07 -4.59
N HIS A 150 12.51 11.22 -5.08
CA HIS A 150 12.97 11.21 -6.46
C HIS A 150 12.38 10.00 -7.21
N ASN A 151 11.81 10.25 -8.37
CA ASN A 151 11.35 9.18 -9.25
C ASN A 151 12.49 8.72 -10.17
N SER A 152 13.09 7.58 -9.83
CA SER A 152 14.15 6.95 -10.63
C SER A 152 13.63 5.99 -11.71
N GLY A 153 12.30 5.85 -11.83
CA GLY A 153 11.66 4.99 -12.81
C GLY A 153 11.44 5.69 -14.16
N GLU A 154 10.98 4.91 -15.14
CA GLU A 154 10.67 5.39 -16.49
C GLU A 154 9.23 5.91 -16.62
N LYS A 155 8.37 5.62 -15.64
CA LYS A 155 6.96 6.03 -15.62
C LYS A 155 6.70 7.07 -14.54
N PRO A 156 5.69 7.93 -14.71
CA PRO A 156 5.26 8.82 -13.64
C PRO A 156 4.91 8.03 -12.38
N LEU A 157 5.37 8.51 -11.22
CA LEU A 157 5.03 7.95 -9.92
C LEU A 157 3.87 8.77 -9.33
N TRP A 158 2.74 8.11 -9.07
CA TRP A 158 1.57 8.71 -8.45
C TRP A 158 1.49 8.24 -7.01
N ILE A 159 1.51 9.15 -6.05
CA ILE A 159 1.42 8.84 -4.63
C ILE A 159 -0.01 8.44 -4.30
N HIS A 160 -0.22 7.22 -3.81
CA HIS A 160 -1.50 6.73 -3.32
C HIS A 160 -1.69 7.03 -1.84
N SER A 161 -0.72 6.62 -1.02
CA SER A 161 -0.77 6.84 0.43
C SER A 161 0.61 7.10 1.01
N ILE A 162 0.63 7.79 2.13
CA ILE A 162 1.85 8.13 2.87
C ILE A 162 1.65 7.71 4.32
N GLN A 163 2.62 6.97 4.87
CA GLN A 163 2.60 6.50 6.25
C GLN A 163 3.93 6.78 6.92
N GLY A 164 3.87 7.26 8.15
CA GLY A 164 5.03 7.27 9.03
C GLY A 164 5.17 5.94 9.76
N LYS A 165 6.40 5.48 9.94
CA LYS A 165 6.72 4.30 10.73
C LYS A 165 7.82 4.62 11.71
N LEU A 166 7.59 4.28 12.96
CA LEU A 166 8.52 4.47 14.06
C LEU A 166 8.92 3.10 14.59
N LYS A 167 10.21 2.81 14.56
CA LYS A 167 10.75 1.56 15.10
C LYS A 167 11.49 1.83 16.41
N MET A 168 11.13 1.07 17.43
CA MET A 168 11.70 1.17 18.77
C MET A 168 12.81 0.13 18.98
N PRO A 169 13.71 0.34 19.95
CA PRO A 169 14.80 -0.62 20.27
C PRO A 169 14.28 -1.99 20.70
N ASP A 170 13.11 -2.06 21.32
CA ASP A 170 12.43 -3.30 21.75
C ASP A 170 11.73 -4.05 20.61
N LYS A 171 11.99 -3.65 19.34
CA LYS A 171 11.41 -4.19 18.10
C LYS A 171 9.92 -3.86 17.91
N LYS A 172 9.31 -3.07 18.78
CA LYS A 172 7.96 -2.55 18.52
C LYS A 172 7.98 -1.57 17.37
N GLU A 173 6.97 -1.64 16.52
CA GLU A 173 6.76 -0.73 15.41
C GLU A 173 5.42 -0.05 15.58
N TYR A 174 5.44 1.28 15.44
CA TYR A 174 4.24 2.10 15.36
C TYR A 174 4.12 2.64 13.95
N SER A 175 2.91 2.70 13.43
CA SER A 175 2.64 3.28 12.11
C SER A 175 1.40 4.14 12.17
N ASP A 176 1.44 5.25 11.47
CA ASP A 176 0.31 6.16 11.32
C ASP A 176 0.24 6.70 9.90
N VAL A 177 -0.97 7.00 9.44
CA VAL A 177 -1.20 7.60 8.12
C VAL A 177 -0.92 9.09 8.22
N ALA A 178 -0.28 9.66 7.19
CA ALA A 178 -0.03 11.09 7.13
C ALA A 178 -1.32 11.89 7.24
N ALA A 179 -1.28 12.96 8.04
CA ALA A 179 -2.38 13.88 8.21
C ALA A 179 -2.82 14.49 6.87
N SER A 180 -4.10 14.80 6.76
CA SER A 180 -4.64 15.45 5.55
C SER A 180 -4.13 16.89 5.42
N ALA A 181 -4.08 17.41 4.18
CA ALA A 181 -3.62 18.78 3.94
C ALA A 181 -4.44 19.85 4.69
N VAL A 182 -5.74 19.59 4.87
CA VAL A 182 -6.62 20.53 5.59
C VAL A 182 -6.31 20.62 7.09
N ASP A 183 -5.72 19.57 7.66
CA ASP A 183 -5.37 19.54 9.07
C ASP A 183 -4.02 20.21 9.37
N PHE A 184 -3.17 20.41 8.36
CA PHE A 184 -1.85 21.03 8.54
C PHE A 184 -1.93 22.42 9.14
N ALA A 185 -2.85 23.26 8.66
CA ALA A 185 -3.02 24.60 9.18
C ALA A 185 -3.34 24.58 10.69
N ARG A 186 -4.21 23.67 11.12
CA ARG A 186 -4.60 23.48 12.51
C ARG A 186 -3.44 22.99 13.37
N TYR A 187 -2.65 22.03 12.85
CA TYR A 187 -1.47 21.54 13.57
C TYR A 187 -0.40 22.62 13.71
N PHE A 188 -0.15 23.43 12.69
CA PHE A 188 0.82 24.52 12.77
C PHE A 188 0.36 25.70 13.62
N GLU A 189 -0.96 25.93 13.72
CA GLU A 189 -1.53 26.90 14.63
C GLU A 189 -1.42 26.43 16.09
N ALA A 190 -1.77 25.18 16.36
CA ALA A 190 -1.70 24.59 17.69
C ALA A 190 -0.25 24.37 18.15
N PHE A 191 0.66 24.02 17.23
CA PHE A 191 2.05 23.69 17.50
C PHE A 191 3.01 24.40 16.55
N PRO A 192 3.30 25.70 16.76
CA PRO A 192 4.12 26.51 15.86
C PRO A 192 5.54 25.97 15.66
N SER A 193 6.07 25.21 16.62
CA SER A 193 7.40 24.57 16.53
C SER A 193 7.50 23.55 15.40
N LEU A 194 6.41 22.90 15.02
CA LEU A 194 6.37 21.96 13.89
C LEU A 194 6.53 22.65 12.53
N LYS A 195 6.23 23.95 12.47
CA LYS A 195 6.36 24.74 11.25
C LYS A 195 7.81 25.08 10.89
N GLN A 196 8.73 24.93 11.84
CA GLN A 196 10.15 25.24 11.60
C GLN A 196 10.72 24.29 10.54
N ASN A 197 11.23 24.86 9.46
CA ASN A 197 11.79 24.14 8.31
C ASN A 197 10.79 23.18 7.61
N SER A 198 9.48 23.40 7.79
CA SER A 198 8.48 22.67 7.02
C SER A 198 8.33 23.25 5.62
N LEU A 199 8.15 22.37 4.66
CA LEU A 199 7.78 22.67 3.27
C LEU A 199 6.27 22.54 3.09
N PRO A 200 5.71 22.92 1.94
CA PRO A 200 4.33 22.60 1.63
C PRO A 200 4.03 21.10 1.81
N THR A 201 2.78 20.78 2.13
CA THR A 201 2.35 19.41 2.40
C THR A 201 2.60 18.51 1.19
N LEU A 202 3.25 17.36 1.41
CA LEU A 202 3.26 16.28 0.43
C LEU A 202 1.94 15.51 0.54
N MET A 203 1.16 15.51 -0.54
CA MET A 203 -0.19 14.95 -0.55
C MET A 203 -0.27 13.65 -1.35
N PRO A 204 -1.23 12.77 -1.05
CA PRO A 204 -1.73 11.80 -2.02
C PRO A 204 -2.08 12.48 -3.34
N GLU A 205 -2.14 11.72 -4.42
CA GLU A 205 -2.37 12.20 -5.80
C GLU A 205 -1.25 13.08 -6.38
N THR A 206 -0.16 13.31 -5.63
CA THR A 206 1.01 14.00 -6.18
C THR A 206 1.66 13.15 -7.26
N LYS A 207 1.81 13.74 -8.46
CA LYS A 207 2.46 13.12 -9.61
C LYS A 207 3.92 13.57 -9.70
N ILE A 208 4.84 12.61 -9.70
CA ILE A 208 6.27 12.86 -9.86
C ILE A 208 6.70 12.29 -11.22
N LEU A 209 7.14 13.15 -12.13
CA LEU A 209 7.59 12.73 -13.46
C LEU A 209 8.91 11.92 -13.37
N PRO A 210 9.20 11.08 -14.38
CA PRO A 210 10.50 10.38 -14.47
C PRO A 210 11.67 11.33 -14.34
N GLY A 211 12.64 11.00 -13.50
CA GLY A 211 13.83 11.82 -13.25
C GLY A 211 13.57 13.09 -12.44
N SER A 212 12.33 13.35 -12.00
CA SER A 212 11.98 14.54 -11.20
C SER A 212 11.92 14.23 -9.71
N GLU A 213 11.91 15.30 -8.91
CA GLU A 213 11.80 15.25 -7.45
C GLU A 213 10.53 15.96 -6.98
N ALA A 214 9.94 15.46 -5.89
CA ALA A 214 8.95 16.16 -5.09
C ALA A 214 9.46 16.31 -3.67
N LYS A 215 9.29 17.51 -3.10
CA LYS A 215 9.67 17.83 -1.72
C LYS A 215 8.43 18.29 -0.97
N GLY A 216 8.30 17.83 0.25
CA GLY A 216 7.18 18.27 1.08
C GLY A 216 7.27 17.76 2.50
N THR A 217 6.37 18.24 3.32
CA THR A 217 6.26 17.83 4.73
C THR A 217 5.05 16.92 4.91
N VAL A 218 5.20 15.90 5.72
CA VAL A 218 4.12 15.03 6.21
C VAL A 218 4.06 15.11 7.72
N ILE A 219 2.85 15.07 8.28
CA ILE A 219 2.64 15.05 9.73
C ILE A 219 2.03 13.70 10.09
N VAL A 220 2.61 13.06 11.11
CA VAL A 220 2.17 11.77 11.64
C VAL A 220 2.14 11.81 13.16
N SER A 221 1.32 10.99 13.78
CA SER A 221 1.20 10.88 15.22
C SER A 221 1.63 9.50 15.70
N PHE A 222 2.38 9.43 16.79
CA PHE A 222 2.78 8.16 17.38
C PHE A 222 2.38 8.12 18.87
N PRO A 223 1.78 7.02 19.35
CA PRO A 223 1.36 6.88 20.75
C PRO A 223 2.56 6.54 21.64
N VAL A 224 3.55 7.42 21.67
CA VAL A 224 4.76 7.31 22.49
C VAL A 224 5.07 8.66 23.14
N LYS A 225 5.78 8.64 24.26
CA LYS A 225 6.27 9.85 24.93
C LYS A 225 7.56 10.35 24.27
N GLN A 226 7.93 11.60 24.59
CA GLN A 226 9.15 12.19 24.06
C GLN A 226 10.40 11.36 24.40
N ASP A 227 10.54 10.92 25.65
CA ASP A 227 11.70 10.12 26.09
C ASP A 227 11.84 8.79 25.32
N GLU A 228 10.72 8.20 24.92
CA GLU A 228 10.68 6.98 24.11
C GLU A 228 11.00 7.31 22.65
N PHE A 229 10.42 8.38 22.13
CA PHE A 229 10.68 8.83 20.77
C PHE A 229 12.16 9.15 20.54
N ASP A 230 12.83 9.76 21.53
CA ASP A 230 14.26 10.08 21.43
C ASP A 230 15.15 8.84 21.41
N LYS A 231 14.69 7.73 22.01
CA LYS A 231 15.38 6.43 22.00
C LYS A 231 15.05 5.58 20.78
N ARG A 232 14.29 6.08 19.81
CA ARG A 232 13.88 5.32 18.62
C ARG A 232 15.08 4.73 17.88
N GLN A 233 14.89 3.55 17.29
CA GLN A 233 15.89 2.92 16.44
C GLN A 233 15.90 3.60 15.05
N SER A 234 14.72 3.85 14.49
CA SER A 234 14.57 4.54 13.20
C SER A 234 13.20 5.19 13.06
N LEU A 235 13.16 6.25 12.28
CA LEU A 235 11.95 6.88 11.78
C LEU A 235 11.96 6.77 10.26
N SER A 236 10.90 6.25 9.67
CA SER A 236 10.80 6.15 8.22
C SER A 236 9.44 6.63 7.71
N VAL A 237 9.45 7.15 6.49
CA VAL A 237 8.24 7.51 5.74
C VAL A 237 8.09 6.53 4.59
N SER A 238 6.98 5.83 4.55
CA SER A 238 6.63 4.86 3.53
C SER A 238 5.63 5.49 2.59
N ILE A 239 5.99 5.64 1.33
CA ILE A 239 5.16 6.23 0.28
C ILE A 239 4.75 5.09 -0.65
N GLN A 240 3.46 4.79 -0.73
CA GLN A 240 2.91 3.77 -1.60
C GLN A 240 2.43 4.42 -2.89
N PRO A 241 3.01 4.09 -4.05
CA PRO A 241 2.48 4.49 -5.33
C PRO A 241 1.29 3.62 -5.75
N TYR A 242 0.44 4.14 -6.68
CA TYR A 242 -0.69 3.37 -7.23
C TYR A 242 -0.24 2.17 -8.06
N ASP A 243 0.74 2.38 -8.93
CA ASP A 243 1.12 1.40 -9.96
C ASP A 243 2.31 0.53 -9.56
N GLN A 244 2.69 0.51 -8.28
CA GLN A 244 3.84 -0.24 -7.80
C GLN A 244 3.50 -1.09 -6.60
N PRO A 245 3.90 -2.37 -6.60
CA PRO A 245 3.66 -3.25 -5.46
C PRO A 245 4.55 -2.93 -4.26
N LEU A 246 5.69 -2.24 -4.48
CA LEU A 246 6.63 -1.90 -3.43
C LEU A 246 6.56 -0.42 -3.08
N PRO A 247 6.47 -0.08 -1.79
CA PRO A 247 6.54 1.30 -1.33
C PRO A 247 7.96 1.86 -1.47
N VAL A 248 8.06 3.17 -1.64
CA VAL A 248 9.29 3.92 -1.46
C VAL A 248 9.45 4.20 0.03
N VAL A 249 10.52 3.68 0.64
CA VAL A 249 10.78 3.84 2.07
C VAL A 249 11.96 4.79 2.26
N LEU A 250 11.70 5.90 2.95
CA LEU A 250 12.67 6.93 3.30
C LEU A 250 12.97 6.81 4.80
N THR A 251 14.23 6.63 5.16
CA THR A 251 14.64 6.37 6.56
C THR A 251 15.64 7.43 7.03
N LYS A 252 15.50 7.79 8.31
CA LYS A 252 16.44 8.64 9.05
C LYS A 252 17.02 7.87 10.22
#